data_b33c9102120586edd0e0e72ddc75edb1
#
_entry.id   b33c9102120586edd0e0e72ddc75edb1
#
_cell.length_a   1.000
_cell.length_b   1.000
_cell.length_c   1.000
_cell.angle_alpha   90.00
_cell.angle_beta   90.00
_cell.angle_gamma   90.00
#
_symmetry.space_group_name_H-M   'P 1'
#
loop_
_entity.id
_entity.type
_entity.pdbx_description
1 polymer ?
#
loop_
_entity_poly.entity_id
_entity_poly.type
_entity_poly.pdbx_seq_one_letter_code
_entity_poly.pdbx_strand_id
1 'polypeptide(L)'
;DTDSNYFHAEPILRHLHPNLDEMSDKEKDEKLEQIALAYQNIITDHYDVLAKEAFNVYKFPWFEDREKDHWLEMKTECIIRSGYFRATRRYAQWITKEDGIEKDKLDIKGLEFKKANFPPKLGEFFNDVLVDVLKGETQKEIDVRVKAFKNTS
;
A
#
# COMPACT_ATOMS: atom_id res chain seq x y z
N ASP A 1 -3.61 -12.29 -3.29
CA ASP A 1 -5.00 -12.19 -2.89
C ASP A 1 -5.79 -11.62 -4.05
N THR A 2 -6.99 -12.11 -4.23
CA THR A 2 -7.87 -11.72 -5.35
C THR A 2 -8.85 -10.63 -4.96
N ASP A 3 -8.84 -10.23 -3.70
CA ASP A 3 -9.80 -9.35 -3.02
C ASP A 3 -9.20 -8.01 -2.56
N SER A 4 -7.94 -7.75 -2.86
CA SER A 4 -7.28 -6.48 -2.56
C SER A 4 -6.67 -5.80 -3.79
N ASN A 5 -6.72 -4.47 -3.81
CA ASN A 5 -6.17 -3.64 -4.88
C ASN A 5 -5.24 -2.57 -4.32
N TYR A 6 -4.17 -2.27 -5.05
CA TYR A 6 -3.32 -1.12 -4.79
C TYR A 6 -3.74 0.05 -5.66
N PHE A 7 -3.84 1.21 -5.04
CA PHE A 7 -4.20 2.45 -5.69
C PHE A 7 -3.08 3.48 -5.55
N HIS A 8 -2.58 3.99 -6.67
CA HIS A 8 -1.54 5.02 -6.68
C HIS A 8 -2.19 6.41 -6.62
N ALA A 9 -2.23 7.00 -5.43
CA ALA A 9 -2.92 8.25 -5.16
C ALA A 9 -2.08 9.52 -5.40
N GLU A 10 -0.76 9.42 -5.59
CA GLU A 10 0.13 10.59 -5.74
C GLU A 10 -0.29 11.55 -6.86
N PRO A 11 -0.70 11.11 -8.06
CA PRO A 11 -1.15 12.03 -9.12
C PRO A 11 -2.37 12.87 -8.70
N ILE A 12 -3.31 12.27 -7.96
CA ILE A 12 -4.49 12.96 -7.44
C ILE A 12 -4.05 13.94 -6.35
N LEU A 13 -3.20 13.49 -5.45
CA LEU A 13 -2.66 14.30 -4.35
C LEU A 13 -1.93 15.55 -4.88
N ARG A 14 -1.08 15.40 -5.91
CA ARG A 14 -0.40 16.52 -6.57
C ARG A 14 -1.35 17.47 -7.29
N HIS A 15 -2.42 16.96 -7.88
CA HIS A 15 -3.44 17.78 -8.52
C HIS A 15 -4.23 18.63 -7.51
N LEU A 16 -4.59 18.03 -6.38
CA LEU A 16 -5.34 18.70 -5.32
C LEU A 16 -4.47 19.64 -4.46
N HIS A 17 -3.18 19.33 -4.34
CA HIS A 17 -2.23 20.05 -3.50
C HIS A 17 -0.95 20.35 -4.27
N PRO A 18 -0.90 21.46 -5.06
CA PRO A 18 0.29 21.84 -5.85
C PRO A 18 1.55 22.07 -5.00
N ASN A 19 1.39 22.38 -3.71
CA ASN A 19 2.46 22.57 -2.74
C ASN A 19 2.85 21.29 -1.97
N LEU A 20 2.57 20.11 -2.54
CA LEU A 20 2.80 18.82 -1.89
C LEU A 20 4.23 18.64 -1.37
N ASP A 21 5.22 19.14 -2.10
CA ASP A 21 6.64 18.95 -1.74
C ASP A 21 7.03 19.76 -0.49
N GLU A 22 6.26 20.79 -0.13
CA GLU A 22 6.44 21.60 1.08
C GLU A 22 5.74 21.03 2.32
N MET A 23 4.84 20.07 2.13
CA MET A 23 4.09 19.44 3.21
C MET A 23 4.96 18.47 3.99
N SER A 24 4.73 18.40 5.30
CA SER A 24 5.31 17.36 6.16
C SER A 24 4.78 15.97 5.76
N ASP A 25 5.54 14.94 6.09
CA ASP A 25 5.15 13.56 5.83
C ASP A 25 3.81 13.18 6.47
N LYS A 26 3.56 13.70 7.67
CA LYS A 26 2.30 13.46 8.37
C LYS A 26 1.12 14.08 7.64
N GLU A 27 1.26 15.32 7.17
CA GLU A 27 0.21 15.98 6.37
C GLU A 27 -0.06 15.23 5.07
N LYS A 28 0.99 14.73 4.39
CA LYS A 28 0.84 13.89 3.20
C LYS A 28 0.04 12.62 3.49
N ASP A 29 0.36 11.93 4.59
CA ASP A 29 -0.35 10.71 4.99
C ASP A 29 -1.82 10.96 5.34
N GLU A 30 -2.13 12.07 6.01
CA GLU A 30 -3.51 12.49 6.30
C GLU A 30 -4.30 12.79 5.02
N LYS A 31 -3.67 13.45 4.03
CA LYS A 31 -4.30 13.70 2.73
C LYS A 31 -4.50 12.43 1.90
N LEU A 32 -3.52 11.52 1.93
CA LEU A 32 -3.67 10.20 1.30
C LEU A 32 -4.82 9.41 1.90
N GLU A 33 -4.97 9.43 3.22
CA GLU A 33 -6.10 8.78 3.91
C GLU A 33 -7.45 9.37 3.48
N GLN A 34 -7.55 10.69 3.38
CA GLN A 34 -8.78 11.36 2.90
C GLN A 34 -9.15 10.91 1.48
N ILE A 35 -8.17 10.81 0.58
CA ILE A 35 -8.36 10.31 -0.78
C ILE A 35 -8.78 8.84 -0.77
N ALA A 36 -8.13 8.01 0.04
CA ALA A 36 -8.43 6.59 0.14
C ALA A 36 -9.86 6.35 0.66
N LEU A 37 -10.30 7.10 1.67
CA LEU A 37 -11.66 7.03 2.20
C LEU A 37 -12.72 7.51 1.19
N ALA A 38 -12.42 8.58 0.45
CA ALA A 38 -13.32 9.04 -0.62
C ALA A 38 -13.46 7.97 -1.72
N TYR A 39 -12.35 7.34 -2.10
CA TYR A 39 -12.32 6.27 -3.10
C TYR A 39 -13.05 5.01 -2.62
N GLN A 40 -12.86 4.64 -1.35
CA GLN A 40 -13.59 3.56 -0.68
C GLN A 40 -15.11 3.75 -0.79
N ASN A 41 -15.61 4.95 -0.48
CA ASN A 41 -17.04 5.24 -0.53
C ASN A 41 -17.58 5.13 -1.96
N ILE A 42 -16.88 5.69 -2.95
CA ILE A 42 -17.28 5.61 -4.37
C ILE A 42 -17.36 4.14 -4.82
N ILE A 43 -16.41 3.29 -4.44
CA ILE A 43 -16.43 1.88 -4.82
C ILE A 43 -17.54 1.13 -4.08
N THR A 44 -17.74 1.40 -2.80
CA THR A 44 -18.80 0.76 -2.01
C THR A 44 -20.17 1.09 -2.58
N ASP A 45 -20.43 2.36 -2.92
CA ASP A 45 -21.67 2.79 -3.57
C ASP A 45 -21.86 2.08 -4.92
N HIS A 46 -20.77 1.89 -5.67
CA HIS A 46 -20.81 1.16 -6.94
C HIS A 46 -21.11 -0.33 -6.77
N TYR A 47 -20.65 -0.93 -5.69
CA TYR A 47 -20.99 -2.33 -5.35
C TYR A 47 -22.49 -2.50 -5.09
N ASP A 48 -23.15 -1.52 -4.50
CA ASP A 48 -24.61 -1.53 -4.31
C ASP A 48 -25.34 -1.63 -5.66
N VAL A 49 -24.91 -0.86 -6.64
CA VAL A 49 -25.47 -0.89 -8.01
C VAL A 49 -25.20 -2.24 -8.68
N LEU A 50 -23.93 -2.70 -8.66
CA LEU A 50 -23.54 -3.96 -9.28
C LEU A 50 -24.22 -5.17 -8.66
N ALA A 51 -24.36 -5.20 -7.33
CA ALA A 51 -25.03 -6.28 -6.64
C ALA A 51 -26.51 -6.35 -7.04
N LYS A 52 -27.19 -5.22 -7.12
CA LYS A 52 -28.58 -5.13 -7.56
C LYS A 52 -28.77 -5.63 -8.99
N GLU A 53 -27.88 -5.23 -9.90
CA GLU A 53 -27.97 -5.58 -11.31
C GLU A 53 -27.52 -7.03 -11.59
N ALA A 54 -26.35 -7.43 -11.07
CA ALA A 54 -25.73 -8.74 -11.39
C ALA A 54 -26.37 -9.90 -10.65
N PHE A 55 -26.69 -9.72 -9.36
CA PHE A 55 -27.23 -10.79 -8.53
C PHE A 55 -28.74 -10.81 -8.43
N ASN A 56 -29.41 -9.79 -8.97
CA ASN A 56 -30.87 -9.70 -9.00
C ASN A 56 -31.50 -9.91 -7.61
N VAL A 57 -30.86 -9.31 -6.58
CA VAL A 57 -31.14 -9.56 -5.15
C VAL A 57 -32.58 -9.29 -4.75
N TYR A 58 -33.30 -8.47 -5.51
CA TYR A 58 -34.72 -8.19 -5.30
C TYR A 58 -35.65 -9.41 -5.43
N LYS A 59 -35.15 -10.52 -5.96
CA LYS A 59 -35.93 -11.77 -6.11
C LYS A 59 -35.87 -12.69 -4.89
N PHE A 60 -35.07 -12.35 -3.90
CA PHE A 60 -34.88 -13.19 -2.73
C PHE A 60 -35.58 -12.58 -1.52
N PRO A 61 -36.68 -13.18 -1.02
CA PRO A 61 -37.50 -12.63 0.07
C PRO A 61 -36.74 -12.36 1.37
N TRP A 62 -35.65 -13.10 1.63
CA TRP A 62 -34.84 -12.95 2.83
C TRP A 62 -33.93 -11.71 2.84
N PHE A 63 -33.88 -10.93 1.75
CA PHE A 63 -33.18 -9.65 1.69
C PHE A 63 -34.08 -8.44 2.04
N GLU A 64 -35.41 -8.62 2.06
CA GLU A 64 -36.38 -7.51 2.25
C GLU A 64 -36.26 -6.81 3.60
N ASP A 65 -35.77 -7.50 4.65
CA ASP A 65 -35.66 -6.98 6.02
C ASP A 65 -34.23 -6.52 6.40
N ARG A 66 -33.33 -6.35 5.45
CA ARG A 66 -31.94 -5.98 5.73
C ARG A 66 -31.63 -4.54 5.36
N GLU A 67 -30.83 -3.85 6.18
CA GLU A 67 -30.31 -2.51 5.87
C GLU A 67 -29.48 -2.49 4.59
N LYS A 68 -28.83 -3.61 4.22
CA LYS A 68 -28.05 -3.80 2.98
C LYS A 68 -28.46 -5.09 2.28
N ASP A 69 -28.63 -5.01 0.96
CA ASP A 69 -28.96 -6.16 0.08
C ASP A 69 -27.77 -7.14 -0.10
N HIS A 70 -26.54 -6.74 0.30
CA HIS A 70 -25.31 -7.51 0.22
C HIS A 70 -24.30 -7.02 1.27
N TRP A 71 -23.19 -7.76 1.42
CA TRP A 71 -22.07 -7.44 2.32
C TRP A 71 -20.78 -7.09 1.58
N LEU A 72 -20.86 -6.74 0.29
CA LEU A 72 -19.72 -6.26 -0.45
C LEU A 72 -19.39 -4.83 0.02
N GLU A 73 -18.19 -4.65 0.55
CA GLU A 73 -17.70 -3.38 1.05
C GLU A 73 -16.22 -3.25 0.71
N MET A 74 -15.82 -2.08 0.19
CA MET A 74 -14.42 -1.74 0.06
C MET A 74 -13.94 -1.15 1.38
N LYS A 75 -12.82 -1.65 1.89
CA LYS A 75 -12.17 -1.13 3.09
C LYS A 75 -10.74 -0.73 2.78
N THR A 76 -10.35 0.46 3.24
CA THR A 76 -8.96 0.88 3.21
C THR A 76 -8.20 0.16 4.32
N GLU A 77 -7.34 -0.79 3.97
CA GLU A 77 -6.56 -1.55 4.94
C GLU A 77 -5.30 -0.81 5.36
N CYS A 78 -4.56 -0.25 4.39
CA CYS A 78 -3.30 0.42 4.71
C CYS A 78 -3.01 1.60 3.79
N ILE A 79 -2.26 2.56 4.34
CA ILE A 79 -1.62 3.65 3.61
C ILE A 79 -0.14 3.31 3.48
N ILE A 80 0.33 3.31 2.23
CA ILE A 80 1.70 2.97 1.87
C ILE A 80 2.36 4.23 1.32
N ARG A 81 3.41 4.70 1.99
CA ARG A 81 4.16 5.89 1.56
C ARG A 81 5.01 5.62 0.33
N SER A 82 5.65 4.47 0.30
CA SER A 82 6.47 4.03 -0.82
C SER A 82 6.40 2.51 -0.97
N GLY A 83 6.51 2.04 -2.21
CA GLY A 83 6.45 0.62 -2.49
C GLY A 83 7.27 0.21 -3.70
N TYR A 84 7.90 -0.94 -3.60
CA TYR A 84 8.61 -1.61 -4.68
C TYR A 84 7.87 -2.89 -5.05
N PHE A 85 7.24 -2.91 -6.21
CA PHE A 85 6.45 -4.02 -6.71
C PHE A 85 7.15 -4.63 -7.92
N ARG A 86 7.79 -5.79 -7.74
CA ARG A 86 8.55 -6.46 -8.81
C ARG A 86 7.68 -7.42 -9.62
N ALA A 87 6.83 -8.18 -8.95
CA ALA A 87 5.94 -9.18 -9.55
C ALA A 87 4.85 -9.55 -8.55
N THR A 88 3.90 -10.37 -8.97
CA THR A 88 2.87 -10.96 -8.09
C THR A 88 3.51 -11.62 -6.88
N ARG A 89 3.09 -11.26 -5.70
CA ARG A 89 3.62 -11.73 -4.40
C ARG A 89 5.12 -11.45 -4.16
N ARG A 90 5.71 -10.50 -4.89
CA ARG A 90 7.11 -10.08 -4.76
C ARG A 90 7.21 -8.58 -4.66
N TYR A 91 7.15 -8.08 -3.43
CA TYR A 91 7.12 -6.65 -3.16
C TYR A 91 7.72 -6.30 -1.80
N ALA A 92 8.03 -5.03 -1.66
CA ALA A 92 8.32 -4.40 -0.39
C ALA A 92 7.55 -3.09 -0.30
N GLN A 93 6.97 -2.80 0.87
CA GLN A 93 6.16 -1.61 1.07
C GLN A 93 6.40 -1.00 2.44
N TRP A 94 6.45 0.33 2.49
CA TRP A 94 6.54 1.10 3.71
C TRP A 94 5.14 1.54 4.12
N ILE A 95 4.60 0.89 5.14
CA ILE A 95 3.24 1.13 5.64
C ILE A 95 3.32 2.20 6.74
N THR A 96 2.58 3.29 6.57
CA THR A 96 2.48 4.38 7.55
C THR A 96 1.19 4.37 8.35
N LYS A 97 0.13 3.73 7.83
CA LYS A 97 -1.10 3.44 8.57
C LYS A 97 -1.62 2.05 8.21
N GLU A 98 -2.16 1.35 9.17
CA GLU A 98 -2.82 0.04 9.01
C GLU A 98 -4.07 0.03 9.88
N ASP A 99 -5.25 -0.22 9.30
CA ASP A 99 -6.56 -0.14 9.97
C ASP A 99 -6.81 1.20 10.71
N GLY A 100 -6.36 2.31 10.14
CA GLY A 100 -6.49 3.65 10.74
C GLY A 100 -5.49 3.96 11.86
N ILE A 101 -4.62 3.02 12.22
CA ILE A 101 -3.59 3.18 13.27
C ILE A 101 -2.26 3.56 12.61
N GLU A 102 -1.60 4.60 13.12
CA GLU A 102 -0.25 4.97 12.67
C GLU A 102 0.74 3.82 12.89
N LYS A 103 1.53 3.53 11.85
CA LYS A 103 2.57 2.49 11.82
C LYS A 103 3.84 3.06 11.21
N ASP A 104 4.95 2.42 11.49
CA ASP A 104 6.22 2.57 10.77
C ASP A 104 6.73 1.16 10.48
N LYS A 105 6.13 0.54 9.46
CA LYS A 105 6.30 -0.89 9.20
C LYS A 105 6.79 -1.13 7.79
N LEU A 106 7.90 -1.85 7.68
CA LEU A 106 8.36 -2.40 6.41
C LEU A 106 7.78 -3.81 6.24
N ASP A 107 6.91 -3.98 5.24
CA ASP A 107 6.39 -5.29 4.84
C ASP A 107 7.08 -5.76 3.56
N ILE A 108 7.72 -6.93 3.63
CA ILE A 108 8.47 -7.52 2.50
C ILE A 108 7.92 -8.92 2.24
N LYS A 109 7.47 -9.17 1.02
CA LYS A 109 7.00 -10.49 0.57
C LYS A 109 7.76 -10.98 -0.65
N GLY A 110 8.13 -12.25 -0.63
CA GLY A 110 8.62 -13.02 -1.78
C GLY A 110 9.94 -12.55 -2.40
N LEU A 111 10.68 -11.64 -1.77
CA LEU A 111 12.00 -11.24 -2.24
C LEU A 111 13.06 -12.28 -1.89
N GLU A 112 14.02 -12.51 -2.81
CA GLU A 112 14.97 -13.61 -2.75
C GLU A 112 15.85 -13.58 -1.48
N PHE A 113 16.26 -12.40 -1.03
CA PHE A 113 17.11 -12.23 0.13
C PHE A 113 16.42 -12.52 1.48
N LYS A 114 15.10 -12.75 1.48
CA LYS A 114 14.33 -13.19 2.65
C LYS A 114 14.20 -14.72 2.76
N LYS A 115 14.74 -15.47 1.79
CA LYS A 115 14.71 -16.94 1.83
C LYS A 115 15.70 -17.49 2.83
N ALA A 116 15.36 -18.58 3.48
CA ALA A 116 16.19 -19.22 4.51
C ALA A 116 17.55 -19.69 4.02
N ASN A 117 17.70 -19.97 2.72
CA ASN A 117 18.96 -20.40 2.09
C ASN A 117 19.83 -19.24 1.58
N PHE A 118 19.41 -17.98 1.80
CA PHE A 118 20.19 -16.82 1.40
C PHE A 118 21.25 -16.48 2.46
N PRO A 119 22.50 -16.09 2.09
CA PRO A 119 23.55 -15.76 3.05
C PRO A 119 23.10 -14.66 4.02
N PRO A 120 23.15 -14.86 5.36
CA PRO A 120 22.55 -13.92 6.32
C PRO A 120 23.08 -12.50 6.21
N LYS A 121 24.41 -12.30 6.20
CA LYS A 121 25.04 -10.98 6.07
C LYS A 121 24.62 -10.22 4.81
N LEU A 122 24.48 -10.95 3.70
CA LEU A 122 24.05 -10.36 2.44
C LEU A 122 22.56 -10.05 2.46
N GLY A 123 21.76 -10.88 3.16
CA GLY A 123 20.33 -10.65 3.37
C GLY A 123 20.07 -9.40 4.20
N GLU A 124 20.83 -9.18 5.28
CA GLU A 124 20.78 -7.96 6.09
C GLU A 124 21.13 -6.73 5.25
N PHE A 125 22.24 -6.81 4.51
CA PHE A 125 22.67 -5.73 3.63
C PHE A 125 21.59 -5.35 2.60
N PHE A 126 20.97 -6.31 1.92
CA PHE A 126 19.89 -6.03 0.96
C PHE A 126 18.65 -5.47 1.64
N ASN A 127 18.34 -5.91 2.85
CA ASN A 127 17.25 -5.33 3.63
C ASN A 127 17.49 -3.86 3.93
N ASP A 128 18.68 -3.50 4.37
CA ASP A 128 19.06 -2.13 4.68
C ASP A 128 19.02 -1.22 3.44
N VAL A 129 19.60 -1.70 2.34
CA VAL A 129 19.55 -0.97 1.05
C VAL A 129 18.10 -0.76 0.60
N LEU A 130 17.22 -1.75 0.76
CA LEU A 130 15.83 -1.62 0.39
C LEU A 130 15.09 -0.60 1.27
N VAL A 131 15.40 -0.57 2.57
CA VAL A 131 14.88 0.45 3.49
C VAL A 131 15.28 1.84 3.03
N ASP A 132 16.56 2.04 2.69
CA ASP A 132 17.10 3.31 2.21
C ASP A 132 16.39 3.78 0.92
N VAL A 133 16.22 2.86 -0.04
CA VAL A 133 15.46 3.13 -1.28
C VAL A 133 14.03 3.55 -0.99
N LEU A 134 13.33 2.83 -0.10
CA LEU A 134 11.94 3.13 0.24
C LEU A 134 11.80 4.44 1.03
N LYS A 135 12.84 4.83 1.77
CA LYS A 135 12.92 6.12 2.47
C LYS A 135 13.31 7.29 1.55
N GLY A 136 13.66 7.01 0.29
CA GLY A 136 13.98 8.03 -0.70
C GLY A 136 15.44 8.48 -0.67
N GLU A 137 16.35 7.68 -0.13
CA GLU A 137 17.78 7.98 -0.21
C GLU A 137 18.26 8.03 -1.67
N THR A 138 19.21 8.90 -1.92
CA THR A 138 19.73 9.12 -3.26
C THR A 138 20.62 7.95 -3.72
N GLN A 139 20.74 7.78 -5.03
CA GLN A 139 21.65 6.79 -5.62
C GLN A 139 23.10 6.90 -5.09
N LYS A 140 23.55 8.13 -4.81
CA LYS A 140 24.91 8.37 -4.28
C LYS A 140 25.11 7.79 -2.87
N GLU A 141 24.11 7.95 -2.00
CA GLU A 141 24.13 7.42 -0.65
C GLU A 141 24.12 5.89 -0.66
N ILE A 142 23.28 5.31 -1.52
CA ILE A 142 23.25 3.86 -1.74
C ILE A 142 24.58 3.34 -2.26
N ASP A 143 25.21 4.02 -3.23
CA ASP A 143 26.51 3.63 -3.80
C ASP A 143 27.63 3.65 -2.74
N VAL A 144 27.60 4.61 -1.81
CA VAL A 144 28.54 4.66 -0.68
C VAL A 144 28.37 3.43 0.21
N ARG A 145 27.14 3.06 0.55
CA ARG A 145 26.83 1.86 1.34
C ARG A 145 27.29 0.58 0.64
N VAL A 146 27.04 0.44 -0.66
CA VAL A 146 27.48 -0.69 -1.47
C VAL A 146 29.01 -0.83 -1.47
N LYS A 147 29.72 0.28 -1.62
CA LYS A 147 31.21 0.29 -1.58
C LYS A 147 31.73 -0.10 -0.19
N ALA A 148 31.14 0.42 0.87
CA ALA A 148 31.51 0.09 2.24
C ALA A 148 31.33 -1.42 2.51
N PHE A 149 30.21 -2.00 2.09
CA PHE A 149 29.94 -3.45 2.24
C PHE A 149 30.97 -4.30 1.49
N LYS A 150 31.32 -3.94 0.24
CA LYS A 150 32.32 -4.66 -0.56
C LYS A 150 33.74 -4.66 0.09
N ASN A 151 34.05 -3.60 0.84
CA ASN A 151 35.36 -3.49 1.51
C ASN A 151 35.43 -4.26 2.85
N THR A 152 34.26 -4.68 3.37
CA THR A 152 34.16 -5.37 4.67
C THR A 152 33.90 -6.89 4.50
N SER A 153 33.67 -7.32 3.28
CA SER A 153 33.41 -8.73 2.89
C SER A 153 34.65 -9.38 2.28
#